data_ae18f4bd4f62b9c13f0e4b3f9acf3116
#
_entry.id   ae18f4bd4f62b9c13f0e4b3f9acf3116
#
_cell.length_a   1.000
_cell.length_b   1.000
_cell.length_c   1.000
_cell.angle_alpha   90.00
_cell.angle_beta   90.00
_cell.angle_gamma   90.00
#
_symmetry.space_group_name_H-M   'P 1'
#
loop_
_entity.id
_entity.type
_entity.pdbx_description
1 polymer ?
#
loop_
_entity_poly.entity_id
_entity_poly.type
_entity_poly.pdbx_seq_one_letter_code
_entity_poly.pdbx_strand_id
1 'polypeptide(L)'
;MDEDLSIINTNARNEKIKNFFVNNKNKIIFGIIILVIIVTAVYSFDKYLKNKKKEISDYYNSIIIEYSENSKDETANKLIEIIGKKDPTYSPLSLYFIIDNDLVSDKKVVFNLFEIIINDTSLDKEIKNLVIYKKALFYAAEIDDNENDLLDILNPLINSESVWKSHALYLINLRP
;
A
#
# COMPACT_ATOMS: atom_id res chain seq x y z
N MET A 1 13.77 -0.70 66.51
CA MET A 1 12.31 -0.51 66.44
C MET A 1 11.85 -0.24 65.01
N ASP A 2 12.59 0.54 64.18
CA ASP A 2 12.20 0.79 62.79
C ASP A 2 12.48 -0.40 61.84
N GLU A 3 13.51 -1.20 62.07
CA GLU A 3 13.84 -2.41 61.28
C GLU A 3 12.75 -3.50 61.41
N ASP A 4 12.22 -3.74 62.59
CA ASP A 4 11.16 -4.72 62.82
C ASP A 4 9.85 -4.32 62.14
N LEU A 5 9.52 -3.02 62.12
CA LEU A 5 8.35 -2.51 61.41
C LEU A 5 8.48 -2.61 59.87
N SER A 6 9.71 -2.43 59.36
CA SER A 6 9.97 -2.59 57.92
C SER A 6 9.86 -4.05 57.45
N ILE A 7 10.35 -4.99 58.27
CA ILE A 7 10.25 -6.43 57.99
C ILE A 7 8.78 -6.92 58.02
N ILE A 8 8.01 -6.46 59.03
CA ILE A 8 6.59 -6.81 59.15
C ILE A 8 5.79 -6.27 57.95
N ASN A 9 6.08 -5.04 57.52
CA ASN A 9 5.41 -4.42 56.37
C ASN A 9 5.75 -5.15 55.06
N THR A 10 7.01 -5.58 54.91
CA THR A 10 7.47 -6.36 53.75
C THR A 10 6.79 -7.74 53.69
N ASN A 11 6.69 -8.45 54.81
CA ASN A 11 6.04 -9.74 54.90
C ASN A 11 4.53 -9.63 54.58
N ALA A 12 3.85 -8.66 55.16
CA ALA A 12 2.42 -8.42 54.89
C ALA A 12 2.16 -8.07 53.41
N ARG A 13 3.08 -7.35 52.77
CA ARG A 13 3.00 -7.03 51.33
C ARG A 13 3.21 -8.28 50.47
N ASN A 14 4.18 -9.11 50.81
CA ASN A 14 4.46 -10.35 50.09
C ASN A 14 3.29 -11.35 50.23
N GLU A 15 2.66 -11.45 51.40
CA GLU A 15 1.45 -12.26 51.57
C GLU A 15 0.27 -11.76 50.72
N LYS A 16 0.04 -10.45 50.68
CA LYS A 16 -1.01 -9.86 49.82
C LYS A 16 -0.78 -10.17 48.32
N ILE A 17 0.46 -10.04 47.86
CA ILE A 17 0.85 -10.39 46.48
C ILE A 17 0.61 -11.88 46.21
N LYS A 18 1.09 -12.75 47.11
CA LYS A 18 0.90 -14.20 47.00
C LYS A 18 -0.59 -14.58 46.94
N ASN A 19 -1.37 -14.03 47.84
CA ASN A 19 -2.82 -14.30 47.91
C ASN A 19 -3.53 -13.77 46.65
N PHE A 20 -3.11 -12.63 46.10
CA PHE A 20 -3.66 -12.13 44.85
C PHE A 20 -3.42 -13.10 43.70
N PHE A 21 -2.19 -13.61 43.53
CA PHE A 21 -1.87 -14.59 42.49
C PHE A 21 -2.60 -15.93 42.67
N VAL A 22 -2.66 -16.42 43.88
CA VAL A 22 -3.36 -17.68 44.20
C VAL A 22 -4.87 -17.55 43.91
N ASN A 23 -5.49 -16.47 44.37
CA ASN A 23 -6.94 -16.28 44.23
C ASN A 23 -7.37 -15.95 42.79
N ASN A 24 -6.46 -15.38 41.99
CA ASN A 24 -6.72 -15.01 40.60
C ASN A 24 -6.01 -15.89 39.58
N LYS A 25 -5.43 -17.01 39.98
CA LYS A 25 -4.63 -17.92 39.13
C LYS A 25 -5.31 -18.21 37.78
N ASN A 26 -6.57 -18.58 37.80
CA ASN A 26 -7.31 -18.94 36.59
C ASN A 26 -7.51 -17.73 35.65
N LYS A 27 -7.75 -16.52 36.21
CA LYS A 27 -7.91 -15.31 35.44
C LYS A 27 -6.59 -14.88 34.80
N ILE A 28 -5.47 -15.03 35.55
CA ILE A 28 -4.13 -14.72 35.08
C ILE A 28 -3.74 -15.68 33.94
N ILE A 29 -3.97 -17.00 34.11
CA ILE A 29 -3.71 -17.98 33.07
C ILE A 29 -4.52 -17.67 31.80
N PHE A 30 -5.83 -17.38 31.98
CA PHE A 30 -6.68 -17.02 30.85
C PHE A 30 -6.20 -15.75 30.12
N GLY A 31 -5.77 -14.72 30.87
CA GLY A 31 -5.16 -13.51 30.30
C GLY A 31 -3.90 -13.80 29.50
N ILE A 32 -3.02 -14.68 30.01
CA ILE A 32 -1.81 -15.09 29.31
C ILE A 32 -2.14 -15.84 28.02
N ILE A 33 -3.12 -16.75 28.05
CA ILE A 33 -3.55 -17.48 26.85
C ILE A 33 -4.06 -16.52 25.77
N ILE A 34 -4.91 -15.56 26.14
CA ILE A 34 -5.40 -14.54 25.20
C ILE A 34 -4.24 -13.76 24.59
N LEU A 35 -3.29 -13.33 25.41
CA LEU A 35 -2.12 -12.58 24.94
C LEU A 35 -1.30 -13.40 23.93
N VAL A 36 -1.05 -14.68 24.19
CA VAL A 36 -0.35 -15.58 23.27
C VAL A 36 -1.10 -15.71 21.94
N ILE A 37 -2.43 -15.86 21.99
CA ILE A 37 -3.27 -15.95 20.77
C ILE A 37 -3.13 -14.66 19.94
N ILE A 38 -3.21 -13.48 20.58
CA ILE A 38 -3.10 -12.19 19.89
C ILE A 38 -1.72 -12.07 19.22
N VAL A 39 -0.64 -12.35 19.95
CA VAL A 39 0.72 -12.29 19.41
C VAL A 39 0.91 -13.23 18.22
N THR A 40 0.41 -14.45 18.33
CA THR A 40 0.48 -15.45 17.26
C THR A 40 -0.32 -15.01 16.03
N ALA A 41 -1.51 -14.45 16.23
CA ALA A 41 -2.35 -13.94 15.15
C ALA A 41 -1.67 -12.78 14.40
N VAL A 42 -1.10 -11.81 15.12
CA VAL A 42 -0.37 -10.68 14.52
C VAL A 42 0.83 -11.17 13.71
N TYR A 43 1.63 -12.08 14.27
CA TYR A 43 2.80 -12.64 13.57
C TYR A 43 2.40 -13.42 12.30
N SER A 44 1.35 -14.23 12.40
CA SER A 44 0.84 -15.03 11.26
C SER A 44 0.30 -14.12 10.15
N PHE A 45 -0.39 -13.04 10.52
CA PHE A 45 -0.94 -12.07 9.58
C PHE A 45 0.18 -11.30 8.85
N ASP A 46 1.21 -10.84 9.57
CA ASP A 46 2.39 -10.18 8.95
C ASP A 46 3.11 -11.11 7.97
N LYS A 47 3.30 -12.37 8.35
CA LYS A 47 3.89 -13.38 7.46
C LYS A 47 3.04 -13.64 6.22
N TYR A 48 1.72 -13.70 6.36
CA TYR A 48 0.79 -13.85 5.24
C TYR A 48 0.90 -12.68 4.25
N LEU A 49 0.91 -11.44 4.75
CA LEU A 49 1.05 -10.25 3.90
C LEU A 49 2.40 -10.23 3.16
N LYS A 50 3.50 -10.58 3.85
CA LYS A 50 4.83 -10.66 3.23
C LYS A 50 4.89 -11.74 2.14
N ASN A 51 4.30 -12.90 2.38
CA ASN A 51 4.26 -13.97 1.38
C ASN A 51 3.43 -13.57 0.15
N LYS A 52 2.27 -12.95 0.35
CA LYS A 52 1.43 -12.44 -0.74
C LYS A 52 2.17 -11.39 -1.58
N LYS A 53 2.86 -10.45 -0.92
CA LYS A 53 3.66 -9.43 -1.61
C LYS A 53 4.82 -10.08 -2.39
N LYS A 54 5.48 -11.07 -1.83
CA LYS A 54 6.54 -11.82 -2.51
C LYS A 54 6.01 -12.53 -3.75
N GLU A 55 4.88 -13.22 -3.65
CA GLU A 55 4.24 -13.90 -4.78
C GLU A 55 3.94 -12.94 -5.94
N ILE A 56 3.38 -11.77 -5.65
CA ILE A 56 3.12 -10.75 -6.68
C ILE A 56 4.44 -10.23 -7.27
N SER A 57 5.46 -10.04 -6.43
CA SER A 57 6.80 -9.62 -6.86
C SER A 57 7.43 -10.62 -7.83
N ASP A 58 7.44 -11.90 -7.44
CA ASP A 58 8.03 -12.96 -8.23
C ASP A 58 7.28 -13.12 -9.56
N TYR A 59 5.95 -13.02 -9.53
CA TYR A 59 5.13 -13.07 -10.72
C TYR A 59 5.37 -11.88 -11.66
N TYR A 60 5.41 -10.65 -11.14
CA TYR A 60 5.77 -9.46 -11.91
C TYR A 60 7.14 -9.60 -12.57
N ASN A 61 8.15 -9.99 -11.79
CA ASN A 61 9.51 -10.15 -12.29
C ASN A 61 9.60 -11.22 -13.40
N SER A 62 8.88 -12.34 -13.26
CA SER A 62 8.86 -13.36 -14.31
C SER A 62 8.29 -12.82 -15.63
N ILE A 63 7.19 -12.04 -15.56
CA ILE A 63 6.59 -11.40 -16.73
C ILE A 63 7.57 -10.48 -17.45
N ILE A 64 8.27 -9.62 -16.66
CA ILE A 64 9.20 -8.63 -17.24
C ILE A 64 10.43 -9.32 -17.87
N ILE A 65 10.95 -10.36 -17.24
CA ILE A 65 12.11 -11.12 -17.76
C ILE A 65 11.74 -11.90 -19.02
N GLU A 66 10.52 -12.45 -19.11
CA GLU A 66 10.04 -13.21 -20.24
C GLU A 66 9.49 -12.35 -21.40
N TYR A 67 9.38 -11.04 -21.18
CA TYR A 67 8.82 -10.14 -22.17
C TYR A 67 9.62 -10.16 -23.48
N SER A 68 8.89 -10.23 -24.59
CA SER A 68 9.39 -10.05 -25.95
C SER A 68 8.33 -9.37 -26.82
N GLU A 69 8.73 -8.75 -27.94
CA GLU A 69 7.81 -8.11 -28.87
C GLU A 69 6.70 -9.06 -29.38
N ASN A 70 6.99 -10.36 -29.47
CA ASN A 70 6.03 -11.37 -29.94
C ASN A 70 5.02 -11.78 -28.84
N SER A 71 5.22 -11.37 -27.59
CA SER A 71 4.36 -11.70 -26.43
C SER A 71 3.60 -10.50 -25.88
N LYS A 72 3.47 -9.40 -26.63
CA LYS A 72 2.83 -8.15 -26.15
C LYS A 72 1.47 -8.38 -25.54
N ASP A 73 0.56 -9.03 -26.25
CA ASP A 73 -0.84 -9.25 -25.78
C ASP A 73 -0.89 -10.11 -24.52
N GLU A 74 -0.10 -11.17 -24.47
CA GLU A 74 -0.02 -12.04 -23.29
C GLU A 74 0.56 -11.29 -22.09
N THR A 75 1.62 -10.53 -22.30
CA THR A 75 2.27 -9.71 -21.29
C THR A 75 1.31 -8.63 -20.76
N ALA A 76 0.58 -7.94 -21.66
CA ALA A 76 -0.42 -6.96 -21.29
C ALA A 76 -1.49 -7.56 -20.36
N ASN A 77 -2.04 -8.73 -20.74
CA ASN A 77 -3.07 -9.40 -19.95
C ASN A 77 -2.57 -9.80 -18.55
N LYS A 78 -1.35 -10.34 -18.43
CA LYS A 78 -0.73 -10.69 -17.14
C LYS A 78 -0.51 -9.46 -16.26
N LEU A 79 -0.06 -8.34 -16.86
CA LEU A 79 0.14 -7.08 -16.11
C LEU A 79 -1.18 -6.45 -15.67
N ILE A 80 -2.22 -6.50 -16.50
CA ILE A 80 -3.57 -6.08 -16.12
C ILE A 80 -4.11 -6.92 -14.95
N GLU A 81 -3.82 -8.23 -14.92
CA GLU A 81 -4.16 -9.08 -13.78
C GLU A 81 -3.47 -8.60 -12.50
N ILE A 82 -2.18 -8.22 -12.57
CA ILE A 82 -1.46 -7.65 -11.40
C ILE A 82 -2.10 -6.34 -10.94
N ILE A 83 -2.51 -5.47 -11.87
CA ILE A 83 -3.22 -4.22 -11.53
C ILE A 83 -4.51 -4.55 -10.77
N GLY A 84 -5.25 -5.57 -11.19
CA GLY A 84 -6.45 -6.05 -10.51
C GLY A 84 -6.22 -6.59 -9.09
N LYS A 85 -4.99 -6.99 -8.74
CA LYS A 85 -4.62 -7.39 -7.36
C LYS A 85 -4.49 -6.20 -6.41
N LYS A 86 -4.49 -4.96 -6.93
CA LYS A 86 -4.46 -3.70 -6.17
C LYS A 86 -3.28 -3.62 -5.20
N ASP A 87 -2.13 -4.17 -5.59
CA ASP A 87 -0.90 -4.05 -4.81
C ASP A 87 -0.31 -2.65 -4.95
N PRO A 88 0.04 -1.96 -3.83
CA PRO A 88 0.50 -0.57 -3.88
C PRO A 88 1.83 -0.36 -4.60
N THR A 89 2.61 -1.41 -4.82
CA THR A 89 3.90 -1.36 -5.52
C THR A 89 3.75 -1.84 -6.95
N TYR A 90 3.21 -3.05 -7.13
CA TYR A 90 3.24 -3.73 -8.42
C TYR A 90 2.12 -3.32 -9.37
N SER A 91 0.99 -2.80 -8.86
CA SER A 91 -0.07 -2.27 -9.75
C SER A 91 0.39 -1.01 -10.51
N PRO A 92 0.98 0.02 -9.89
CA PRO A 92 1.55 1.14 -10.64
C PRO A 92 2.70 0.73 -11.57
N LEU A 93 3.61 -0.14 -11.13
CA LEU A 93 4.73 -0.60 -11.96
C LEU A 93 4.24 -1.35 -13.19
N SER A 94 3.20 -2.20 -13.06
CA SER A 94 2.58 -2.90 -14.19
C SER A 94 1.99 -1.94 -15.21
N LEU A 95 1.29 -0.90 -14.76
CA LEU A 95 0.76 0.12 -15.65
C LEU A 95 1.87 0.89 -16.38
N TYR A 96 2.94 1.26 -15.68
CA TYR A 96 4.05 1.97 -16.31
C TYR A 96 4.72 1.10 -17.37
N PHE A 97 4.91 -0.19 -17.10
CA PHE A 97 5.46 -1.09 -18.10
C PHE A 97 4.55 -1.24 -19.33
N ILE A 98 3.23 -1.29 -19.13
CA ILE A 98 2.24 -1.30 -20.23
C ILE A 98 2.40 -0.06 -21.12
N ILE A 99 2.53 1.13 -20.50
CA ILE A 99 2.66 2.40 -21.23
C ILE A 99 4.01 2.50 -21.93
N ASP A 100 5.10 2.22 -21.22
CA ASP A 100 6.47 2.39 -21.72
C ASP A 100 6.78 1.44 -22.91
N ASN A 101 6.08 0.31 -23.01
CA ASN A 101 6.25 -0.67 -24.09
C ASN A 101 5.06 -0.70 -25.07
N ASP A 102 4.12 0.23 -24.96
CA ASP A 102 2.91 0.34 -25.81
C ASP A 102 2.21 -1.03 -25.97
N LEU A 103 1.96 -1.71 -24.84
CA LEU A 103 1.37 -3.05 -24.82
C LEU A 103 -0.14 -3.05 -25.05
N VAL A 104 -0.81 -1.91 -24.84
CA VAL A 104 -2.26 -1.74 -24.98
C VAL A 104 -2.54 -0.56 -25.90
N SER A 105 -3.04 -0.83 -27.09
CA SER A 105 -3.32 0.20 -28.10
C SER A 105 -4.56 1.05 -27.77
N ASP A 106 -5.54 0.50 -27.05
CA ASP A 106 -6.74 1.26 -26.64
C ASP A 106 -6.42 2.17 -25.46
N LYS A 107 -6.28 3.47 -25.74
CA LYS A 107 -5.98 4.51 -24.74
C LYS A 107 -7.05 4.62 -23.64
N LYS A 108 -8.30 4.26 -23.94
CA LYS A 108 -9.38 4.26 -22.93
C LYS A 108 -9.16 3.14 -21.90
N VAL A 109 -8.65 1.98 -22.34
CA VAL A 109 -8.29 0.90 -21.43
C VAL A 109 -7.18 1.34 -20.51
N VAL A 110 -6.12 1.94 -21.03
CA VAL A 110 -5.00 2.47 -20.21
C VAL A 110 -5.51 3.52 -19.20
N PHE A 111 -6.39 4.42 -19.64
CA PHE A 111 -6.99 5.42 -18.76
C PHE A 111 -7.81 4.79 -17.62
N ASN A 112 -8.59 3.74 -17.91
CA ASN A 112 -9.31 3.00 -16.88
C ASN A 112 -8.37 2.29 -15.88
N LEU A 113 -7.21 1.81 -16.34
CA LEU A 113 -6.21 1.23 -15.44
C LEU A 113 -5.65 2.27 -14.46
N PHE A 114 -5.45 3.51 -14.88
CA PHE A 114 -5.12 4.60 -13.96
C PHE A 114 -6.20 4.80 -12.90
N GLU A 115 -7.49 4.78 -13.30
CA GLU A 115 -8.61 4.93 -12.36
C GLU A 115 -8.62 3.84 -11.29
N ILE A 116 -8.42 2.57 -11.69
CA ILE A 116 -8.34 1.45 -10.75
C ILE A 116 -7.21 1.67 -9.74
N ILE A 117 -6.04 2.12 -10.20
CA ILE A 117 -4.89 2.34 -9.32
C ILE A 117 -5.14 3.52 -8.37
N ILE A 118 -5.67 4.63 -8.88
CA ILE A 118 -5.90 5.84 -8.08
C ILE A 118 -7.02 5.65 -7.05
N ASN A 119 -8.10 4.96 -7.42
CA ASN A 119 -9.29 4.89 -6.59
C ASN A 119 -9.37 3.65 -5.72
N ASP A 120 -8.83 2.53 -6.21
CA ASP A 120 -9.04 1.22 -5.59
C ASP A 120 -7.79 0.65 -4.91
N THR A 121 -6.61 1.25 -5.13
CA THR A 121 -5.36 0.78 -4.53
C THR A 121 -4.98 1.65 -3.33
N SER A 122 -4.60 1.02 -2.21
CA SER A 122 -4.15 1.74 -1.00
C SER A 122 -2.72 2.26 -1.17
N LEU A 123 -2.56 3.34 -1.92
CA LEU A 123 -1.27 3.98 -2.18
C LEU A 123 -0.92 4.98 -1.08
N ASP A 124 0.38 5.12 -0.82
CA ASP A 124 0.89 6.28 -0.09
C ASP A 124 0.56 7.57 -0.83
N LYS A 125 0.33 8.66 -0.09
CA LYS A 125 -0.13 9.94 -0.65
C LYS A 125 0.73 10.42 -1.82
N GLU A 126 2.05 10.40 -1.68
CA GLU A 126 2.95 10.90 -2.73
C GLU A 126 3.03 9.95 -3.94
N ILE A 127 2.88 8.64 -3.72
CA ILE A 127 2.77 7.67 -4.82
C ILE A 127 1.45 7.87 -5.58
N LYS A 128 0.34 8.08 -4.87
CA LYS A 128 -0.94 8.42 -5.51
C LYS A 128 -0.83 9.68 -6.34
N ASN A 129 -0.21 10.72 -5.81
CA ASN A 129 0.04 11.97 -6.51
C ASN A 129 0.91 11.78 -7.76
N LEU A 130 1.94 10.93 -7.68
CA LEU A 130 2.74 10.56 -8.86
C LEU A 130 1.89 9.88 -9.93
N VAL A 131 1.02 8.93 -9.54
CA VAL A 131 0.13 8.24 -10.49
C VAL A 131 -0.83 9.23 -11.16
N ILE A 132 -1.40 10.18 -10.40
CA ILE A 132 -2.26 11.25 -10.95
C ILE A 132 -1.48 12.11 -11.94
N TYR A 133 -0.25 12.49 -11.61
CA TYR A 133 0.60 13.26 -12.53
C TYR A 133 0.92 12.49 -13.81
N LYS A 134 1.26 11.20 -13.69
CA LYS A 134 1.48 10.34 -14.88
C LYS A 134 0.22 10.15 -15.73
N LYS A 135 -0.95 10.06 -15.09
CA LYS A 135 -2.25 10.05 -15.79
C LYS A 135 -2.44 11.33 -16.61
N ALA A 136 -2.13 12.48 -16.02
CA ALA A 136 -2.21 13.77 -16.71
C ALA A 136 -1.24 13.86 -17.89
N LEU A 137 0.01 13.38 -17.74
CA LEU A 137 0.98 13.29 -18.83
C LEU A 137 0.49 12.39 -19.96
N PHE A 138 -0.05 11.22 -19.63
CA PHE A 138 -0.63 10.30 -20.61
C PHE A 138 -1.82 10.93 -21.33
N TYR A 139 -2.72 11.59 -20.58
CA TYR A 139 -3.85 12.31 -21.16
C TYR A 139 -3.39 13.38 -22.13
N ALA A 140 -2.40 14.18 -21.72
CA ALA A 140 -1.86 15.28 -22.52
C ALA A 140 -1.17 14.82 -23.81
N ALA A 141 -0.56 13.61 -23.80
CA ALA A 141 0.17 13.07 -24.95
C ALA A 141 -0.74 12.30 -25.94
N GLU A 142 -1.74 11.58 -25.42
CA GLU A 142 -2.40 10.52 -26.18
C GLU A 142 -3.89 10.77 -26.47
N ILE A 143 -4.55 11.60 -25.69
CA ILE A 143 -6.01 11.75 -25.78
C ILE A 143 -6.40 13.08 -26.43
N ASP A 144 -5.48 14.07 -26.38
CA ASP A 144 -5.64 15.42 -26.92
C ASP A 144 -7.11 15.93 -26.95
N ASP A 145 -7.37 17.13 -26.44
CA ASP A 145 -8.45 18.03 -26.89
C ASP A 145 -9.17 18.84 -25.83
N ASN A 146 -9.13 18.51 -24.55
CA ASN A 146 -9.88 19.33 -23.60
C ASN A 146 -9.00 19.80 -22.44
N GLU A 147 -8.61 21.08 -22.48
CA GLU A 147 -7.85 21.71 -21.40
C GLU A 147 -8.56 21.58 -20.04
N ASN A 148 -9.89 21.61 -20.01
CA ASN A 148 -10.67 21.45 -18.79
C ASN A 148 -10.49 20.05 -18.17
N ASP A 149 -10.44 18.99 -19.00
CA ASP A 149 -10.26 17.62 -18.50
C ASP A 149 -8.85 17.42 -17.91
N LEU A 150 -7.83 18.03 -18.52
CA LEU A 150 -6.48 18.02 -17.99
C LEU A 150 -6.40 18.77 -16.65
N LEU A 151 -7.07 19.92 -16.54
CA LEU A 151 -7.17 20.69 -15.31
C LEU A 151 -7.88 19.88 -14.21
N ASP A 152 -8.95 19.18 -14.53
CA ASP A 152 -9.68 18.33 -13.58
C ASP A 152 -8.79 17.18 -13.06
N ILE A 153 -8.00 16.56 -13.94
CA ILE A 153 -7.04 15.51 -13.52
C ILE A 153 -5.96 16.10 -12.59
N LEU A 154 -5.46 17.30 -12.87
CA LEU A 154 -4.38 17.93 -12.11
C LEU A 154 -4.84 18.67 -10.86
N ASN A 155 -6.13 18.97 -10.73
CA ASN A 155 -6.72 19.74 -9.63
C ASN A 155 -6.33 19.20 -8.23
N PRO A 156 -6.33 17.87 -7.96
CA PRO A 156 -5.89 17.34 -6.69
C PRO A 156 -4.43 17.66 -6.35
N LEU A 157 -3.56 17.80 -7.36
CA LEU A 157 -2.13 18.11 -7.17
C LEU A 157 -1.93 19.60 -6.94
N ILE A 158 -2.60 20.45 -7.71
CA ILE A 158 -2.49 21.91 -7.65
C ILE A 158 -2.95 22.43 -6.29
N ASN A 159 -4.00 21.86 -5.73
CA ASN A 159 -4.58 22.24 -4.45
C ASN A 159 -3.98 21.51 -3.24
N SER A 160 -2.91 20.75 -3.43
CA SER A 160 -2.22 20.04 -2.35
C SER A 160 -0.83 20.61 -2.06
N GLU A 161 -0.26 20.22 -0.91
CA GLU A 161 1.16 20.45 -0.57
C GLU A 161 2.04 19.28 -1.04
N SER A 162 1.79 18.78 -2.26
CA SER A 162 2.56 17.69 -2.83
C SER A 162 3.83 18.20 -3.52
N VAL A 163 4.86 17.37 -3.56
CA VAL A 163 6.07 17.62 -4.36
C VAL A 163 5.75 17.71 -5.86
N TRP A 164 4.62 17.16 -6.30
CA TRP A 164 4.16 17.15 -7.70
C TRP A 164 3.43 18.43 -8.13
N LYS A 165 3.12 19.34 -7.19
CA LYS A 165 2.40 20.59 -7.49
C LYS A 165 3.11 21.44 -8.55
N SER A 166 4.41 21.64 -8.40
CA SER A 166 5.19 22.44 -9.37
C SER A 166 5.20 21.81 -10.77
N HIS A 167 5.26 20.47 -10.83
CA HIS A 167 5.22 19.74 -12.10
C HIS A 167 3.84 19.83 -12.76
N ALA A 168 2.76 19.77 -11.96
CA ALA A 168 1.39 19.93 -12.43
C ALA A 168 1.16 21.33 -13.03
N LEU A 169 1.60 22.38 -12.34
CA LEU A 169 1.52 23.76 -12.81
C LEU A 169 2.36 23.98 -14.09
N TYR A 170 3.54 23.36 -14.17
CA TYR A 170 4.37 23.44 -15.36
C TYR A 170 3.70 22.78 -16.57
N LEU A 171 3.07 21.60 -16.37
CA LEU A 171 2.39 20.89 -17.46
C LEU A 171 1.23 21.71 -18.06
N ILE A 172 0.47 22.43 -17.22
CA ILE A 172 -0.60 23.33 -17.69
C ILE A 172 -0.02 24.47 -18.51
N ASN A 173 1.06 25.10 -18.05
CA ASN A 173 1.67 26.25 -18.72
C ASN A 173 2.39 25.90 -20.04
N LEU A 174 2.65 24.62 -20.32
CA LEU A 174 3.25 24.16 -21.57
C LEU A 174 2.24 24.07 -22.72
N ARG A 175 0.94 24.09 -22.43
CA ARG A 175 -0.10 24.11 -23.46
C ARG A 175 -0.50 25.56 -23.73
N PRO A 176 -0.39 26.01 -24.98
CA PRO A 176 -0.81 27.36 -25.40
C PRO A 176 -2.33 27.51 -25.36
#